data_92cf2c6f83177653336f93143540e288
#
_entry.id   92cf2c6f83177653336f93143540e288
#
_cell.length_a   1.000
_cell.length_b   1.000
_cell.length_c   1.000
_cell.angle_alpha   90.00
_cell.angle_beta   90.00
_cell.angle_gamma   90.00
#
_symmetry.space_group_name_H-M   'P 1'
#
loop_
_entity.id
_entity.type
_entity.pdbx_description
1 polymer ?
#
loop_
_entity_poly.entity_id
_entity_poly.type
_entity_poly.pdbx_seq_one_letter_code
_entity_poly.pdbx_strand_id
1 'polypeptide(L)'
;MQAHAAGQFAAIGDAQRARFVLRNKTTTNAAVELFLDGSATRLTIPSGKVLGLTINITGISSTGATVAHYLRQYALKNVSGTCTEVYAPVTIGTDNAAGTSIALSAYDVGVVEALKVEVTGITSEIWRWVASVDAVEIAYGL
;
A
#
# COMPACT_ATOMS: atom_id res chain seq x y z
N MET A 1 5.24 -5.15 10.81
CA MET A 1 4.34 -4.03 11.19
C MET A 1 4.84 -3.39 12.47
N GLN A 2 4.79 -2.09 12.51
CA GLN A 2 5.02 -1.32 13.74
C GLN A 2 3.81 -0.42 13.96
N ALA A 3 3.12 -0.59 15.09
CA ALA A 3 1.94 0.18 15.43
C ALA A 3 2.16 0.95 16.73
N HIS A 4 1.66 2.17 16.79
CA HIS A 4 1.75 3.02 17.96
C HIS A 4 0.41 3.72 18.21
N ALA A 5 -0.23 3.40 19.34
CA ALA A 5 -1.45 4.02 19.80
C ALA A 5 -1.10 5.15 20.77
N ALA A 6 -1.26 6.41 20.33
CA ALA A 6 -0.94 7.59 21.12
C ALA A 6 -2.15 8.26 21.74
N GLY A 7 -3.36 7.74 21.52
CA GLY A 7 -4.61 8.30 22.03
C GLY A 7 -5.77 7.34 21.82
N GLN A 8 -6.94 7.76 22.34
CA GLN A 8 -8.19 7.03 22.16
C GLN A 8 -9.37 7.98 22.20
N PHE A 9 -10.45 7.61 21.55
CA PHE A 9 -11.74 8.29 21.65
C PHE A 9 -12.66 7.54 22.62
N ALA A 10 -12.94 6.29 22.32
CA ALA A 10 -13.79 5.42 23.14
C ALA A 10 -13.06 4.18 23.62
N ALA A 11 -12.11 3.66 22.85
CA ALA A 11 -11.38 2.46 23.15
C ALA A 11 -9.91 2.58 22.78
N ILE A 12 -9.06 1.76 23.43
CA ILE A 12 -7.64 1.69 23.08
C ILE A 12 -7.51 1.15 21.65
N GLY A 13 -6.71 1.85 20.82
CA GLY A 13 -6.48 1.46 19.44
C GLY A 13 -7.44 2.05 18.41
N ASP A 14 -8.41 2.87 18.84
CA ASP A 14 -9.29 3.61 17.92
C ASP A 14 -8.63 4.85 17.31
N ALA A 15 -7.44 5.21 17.78
CA ALA A 15 -6.59 6.26 17.23
C ALA A 15 -5.13 5.80 17.28
N GLN A 16 -4.53 5.46 16.14
CA GLN A 16 -3.16 4.94 16.13
C GLN A 16 -2.41 5.26 14.84
N ARG A 17 -1.10 5.10 14.90
CA ARG A 17 -0.20 5.14 13.76
C ARG A 17 0.43 3.75 13.58
N ALA A 18 0.55 3.30 12.34
CA ALA A 18 1.17 2.02 12.02
C ALA A 18 2.05 2.14 10.77
N ARG A 19 3.05 1.29 10.69
CA ARG A 19 3.93 1.18 9.52
C ARG A 19 3.93 -0.26 9.03
N PHE A 20 3.81 -0.42 7.71
CA PHE A 20 3.80 -1.72 7.04
C PHE A 20 4.83 -1.74 5.93
N VAL A 21 5.35 -2.93 5.64
CA VAL A 21 6.27 -3.15 4.51
C VAL A 21 5.67 -4.21 3.61
N LEU A 22 5.46 -3.87 2.34
CA LEU A 22 4.99 -4.77 1.31
C LEU A 22 6.12 -5.04 0.32
N ARG A 23 6.20 -6.25 -0.22
CA ARG A 23 7.27 -6.62 -1.15
C ARG A 23 6.82 -7.65 -2.17
N ASN A 24 7.48 -7.67 -3.29
CA ASN A 24 7.45 -8.73 -4.30
C ASN A 24 8.53 -8.46 -5.36
N LYS A 25 8.60 -9.34 -6.35
CA LYS A 25 9.48 -9.16 -7.50
C LYS A 25 8.67 -9.24 -8.79
N THR A 26 9.14 -8.57 -9.83
CA THR A 26 8.63 -8.71 -11.19
C THR A 26 9.70 -9.33 -12.07
N THR A 27 9.29 -10.18 -13.02
CA THR A 27 10.20 -10.82 -13.98
C THR A 27 9.82 -10.50 -15.42
N THR A 28 8.69 -9.81 -15.59
CA THR A 28 8.15 -9.41 -16.89
C THR A 28 7.51 -8.01 -16.75
N ASN A 29 6.85 -7.56 -17.80
CA ASN A 29 6.04 -6.34 -17.79
C ASN A 29 4.58 -6.58 -17.37
N ALA A 30 4.26 -7.72 -16.78
CA ALA A 30 2.96 -7.95 -16.19
C ALA A 30 2.87 -7.29 -14.81
N ALA A 31 1.69 -6.77 -14.45
CA ALA A 31 1.46 -6.19 -13.13
C ALA A 31 1.51 -7.28 -12.05
N VAL A 32 2.20 -6.99 -10.94
CA VAL A 32 2.35 -7.87 -9.79
C VAL A 32 1.98 -7.11 -8.53
N GLU A 33 1.20 -7.72 -7.67
CA GLU A 33 0.82 -7.11 -6.39
C GLU A 33 1.90 -7.30 -5.34
N LEU A 34 2.13 -6.26 -4.52
CA LEU A 34 3.02 -6.33 -3.37
C LEU A 34 2.26 -6.78 -2.13
N PHE A 35 2.83 -7.68 -1.36
CA PHE A 35 2.22 -8.29 -0.19
C PHE A 35 3.10 -8.15 1.06
N LEU A 36 2.48 -8.21 2.24
CA LEU A 36 3.20 -8.18 3.52
C LEU A 36 4.18 -9.34 3.67
N ASP A 37 3.83 -10.51 3.19
CA ASP A 37 4.67 -11.72 3.20
C ASP A 37 5.41 -11.96 1.88
N GLY A 38 5.23 -11.07 0.90
CA GLY A 38 5.80 -11.21 -0.44
C GLY A 38 5.05 -12.19 -1.34
N SER A 39 3.89 -12.69 -0.95
CA SER A 39 3.17 -13.76 -1.65
C SER A 39 1.66 -13.56 -1.75
N ALA A 40 0.94 -13.38 -0.64
CA ALA A 40 -0.51 -13.39 -0.64
C ALA A 40 -1.19 -12.51 0.43
N THR A 41 -0.46 -12.06 1.45
CA THR A 41 -1.06 -11.35 2.59
C THR A 41 -1.13 -9.85 2.33
N ARG A 42 -2.34 -9.30 2.35
CA ARG A 42 -2.61 -7.87 2.14
C ARG A 42 -2.69 -7.13 3.47
N LEU A 43 -2.48 -5.82 3.41
CA LEU A 43 -2.82 -4.90 4.50
C LEU A 43 -4.34 -4.74 4.54
N THR A 44 -5.00 -5.46 5.45
CA THR A 44 -6.45 -5.43 5.61
C THR A 44 -6.91 -4.23 6.42
N ILE A 45 -8.12 -3.77 6.14
CA ILE A 45 -8.76 -2.64 6.81
C ILE A 45 -10.02 -3.15 7.49
N PRO A 46 -10.02 -3.30 8.83
CA PRO A 46 -11.21 -3.73 9.57
C PRO A 46 -12.39 -2.77 9.38
N SER A 47 -13.60 -3.29 9.46
CA SER A 47 -14.82 -2.48 9.36
C SER A 47 -14.81 -1.37 10.40
N GLY A 48 -15.28 -0.19 10.01
CA GLY A 48 -15.32 0.99 10.85
C GLY A 48 -14.00 1.76 10.94
N LYS A 49 -13.01 1.42 10.12
CA LYS A 49 -11.72 2.13 10.10
C LYS A 49 -11.51 2.96 8.85
N VAL A 50 -10.77 4.05 9.04
CA VAL A 50 -10.21 4.90 7.97
C VAL A 50 -8.71 4.89 8.10
N LEU A 51 -8.01 4.70 6.99
CA LEU A 51 -6.55 4.77 6.90
C LEU A 51 -6.13 5.95 6.04
N GLY A 52 -5.40 6.90 6.63
CA GLY A 52 -4.66 7.91 5.89
C GLY A 52 -3.25 7.41 5.62
N LEU A 53 -2.84 7.32 4.35
CA LEU A 53 -1.63 6.60 3.95
C LEU A 53 -0.62 7.51 3.27
N THR A 54 0.66 7.31 3.60
CA THR A 54 1.79 7.77 2.79
C THR A 54 2.56 6.53 2.35
N ILE A 55 2.71 6.34 1.05
CA ILE A 55 3.25 5.12 0.45
C ILE A 55 4.50 5.46 -0.35
N ASN A 56 5.63 4.88 0.06
CA ASN A 56 6.92 4.99 -0.62
C ASN A 56 7.22 3.66 -1.30
N ILE A 57 7.29 3.65 -2.63
CA ILE A 57 7.56 2.44 -3.41
C ILE A 57 8.91 2.61 -4.10
N THR A 58 9.81 1.66 -3.84
CA THR A 58 11.15 1.66 -4.44
C THR A 58 11.41 0.32 -5.10
N GLY A 59 11.92 0.36 -6.32
CA GLY A 59 12.30 -0.83 -7.08
C GLY A 59 13.71 -0.72 -7.62
N ILE A 60 14.38 -1.86 -7.74
CA ILE A 60 15.72 -1.94 -8.33
C ILE A 60 15.80 -3.14 -9.28
N SER A 61 16.41 -2.93 -10.44
CA SER A 61 16.68 -4.00 -11.39
C SER A 61 17.78 -4.93 -10.87
N SER A 62 17.80 -6.17 -11.35
CA SER A 62 18.79 -7.18 -10.94
C SER A 62 20.24 -6.78 -11.25
N THR A 63 20.44 -5.91 -12.24
CA THR A 63 21.76 -5.37 -12.57
C THR A 63 22.19 -4.23 -11.65
N GLY A 64 21.23 -3.64 -10.88
CA GLY A 64 21.46 -2.45 -10.08
C GLY A 64 21.60 -1.16 -10.91
N ALA A 65 21.51 -1.26 -12.24
CA ALA A 65 21.70 -0.11 -13.12
C ALA A 65 20.49 0.81 -13.18
N THR A 66 19.29 0.29 -12.88
CA THR A 66 18.04 1.04 -12.98
C THR A 66 17.28 0.96 -11.68
N VAL A 67 16.81 2.11 -11.21
CA VAL A 67 16.05 2.26 -9.96
C VAL A 67 14.76 3.02 -10.28
N ALA A 68 13.65 2.59 -9.67
CA ALA A 68 12.39 3.30 -9.74
C ALA A 68 11.98 3.75 -8.33
N HIS A 69 11.40 4.93 -8.22
CA HIS A 69 10.93 5.48 -6.96
C HIS A 69 9.65 6.27 -7.14
N TYR A 70 8.68 5.97 -6.28
CA TYR A 70 7.36 6.60 -6.28
C TYR A 70 6.97 6.97 -4.86
N LEU A 71 6.33 8.11 -4.69
CA LEU A 71 5.75 8.53 -3.42
C LEU A 71 4.31 8.95 -3.64
N ARG A 72 3.39 8.39 -2.84
CA ARG A 72 1.96 8.63 -2.98
C ARG A 72 1.31 8.98 -1.66
N GLN A 73 0.31 9.85 -1.72
CA GLN A 73 -0.64 10.10 -0.66
C GLN A 73 -1.97 9.46 -1.05
N TYR A 74 -2.58 8.72 -0.10
CA TYR A 74 -3.79 7.96 -0.37
C TYR A 74 -4.62 7.81 0.89
N ALA A 75 -5.91 7.54 0.78
CA ALA A 75 -6.75 7.22 1.93
C ALA A 75 -7.84 6.23 1.55
N LEU A 76 -8.05 5.26 2.43
CA LEU A 76 -9.05 4.21 2.29
C LEU A 76 -9.96 4.19 3.51
N LYS A 77 -11.20 3.75 3.31
CA LYS A 77 -12.14 3.51 4.40
C LYS A 77 -12.86 2.18 4.20
N ASN A 78 -13.18 1.55 5.31
CA ASN A 78 -14.06 0.38 5.34
C ASN A 78 -15.28 0.72 6.20
N VAL A 79 -16.43 0.88 5.56
CA VAL A 79 -17.71 1.15 6.24
C VAL A 79 -18.62 -0.04 6.01
N SER A 80 -18.99 -0.72 7.11
CA SER A 80 -19.89 -1.87 7.09
C SER A 80 -19.47 -2.97 6.11
N GLY A 81 -18.15 -3.24 6.02
CA GLY A 81 -17.62 -4.28 5.15
C GLY A 81 -17.44 -3.88 3.69
N THR A 82 -17.50 -2.59 3.38
CA THR A 82 -17.23 -2.08 2.03
C THR A 82 -16.00 -1.18 2.05
N CYS A 83 -14.96 -1.59 1.34
CA CYS A 83 -13.72 -0.85 1.23
C CYS A 83 -13.75 0.05 -0.01
N THR A 84 -13.58 1.35 0.20
CA THR A 84 -13.55 2.34 -0.88
C THR A 84 -12.40 3.32 -0.68
N GLU A 85 -11.94 3.91 -1.77
CA GLU A 85 -11.00 5.01 -1.68
C GLU A 85 -11.71 6.31 -1.32
N VAL A 86 -11.05 7.12 -0.49
CA VAL A 86 -11.55 8.45 -0.13
C VAL A 86 -11.30 9.45 -1.25
N TYR A 87 -10.14 9.31 -1.92
CA TYR A 87 -9.76 10.07 -3.11
C TYR A 87 -8.78 9.25 -3.92
N ALA A 88 -8.60 9.60 -5.20
CA ALA A 88 -7.62 8.96 -6.07
C ALA A 88 -6.19 9.21 -5.54
N PRO A 89 -5.26 8.27 -5.75
CA PRO A 89 -3.88 8.45 -5.30
C PRO A 89 -3.24 9.74 -5.83
N VAL A 90 -2.56 10.47 -4.96
CA VAL A 90 -1.90 11.75 -5.28
C VAL A 90 -0.40 11.55 -5.30
N THR A 91 0.25 11.96 -6.39
CA THR A 91 1.71 11.94 -6.50
C THR A 91 2.32 13.03 -5.65
N ILE A 92 3.29 12.69 -4.82
CA ILE A 92 4.09 13.64 -4.05
C ILE A 92 5.44 13.78 -4.73
N GLY A 93 5.78 14.99 -5.15
CA GLY A 93 7.02 15.25 -5.87
C GLY A 93 7.02 14.72 -7.30
N THR A 94 8.13 14.21 -7.74
CA THR A 94 8.33 13.71 -9.12
C THR A 94 8.73 12.24 -9.07
N ASP A 95 8.04 11.41 -9.89
CA ASP A 95 8.38 10.00 -10.02
C ASP A 95 9.70 9.81 -10.77
N ASN A 96 10.48 8.84 -10.33
CA ASN A 96 11.51 8.23 -11.15
C ASN A 96 11.00 6.87 -11.63
N ALA A 97 10.31 6.84 -12.76
CA ALA A 97 9.60 5.65 -13.22
C ALA A 97 10.53 4.63 -13.90
N ALA A 98 11.56 5.09 -14.60
CA ALA A 98 12.53 4.24 -15.31
C ALA A 98 11.88 3.19 -16.24
N GLY A 99 10.73 3.53 -16.84
CA GLY A 99 9.97 2.63 -17.70
C GLY A 99 9.01 1.69 -16.98
N THR A 100 8.95 1.74 -15.64
CA THR A 100 8.00 0.99 -14.82
C THR A 100 6.74 1.79 -14.54
N SER A 101 5.77 1.19 -13.84
CA SER A 101 4.58 1.90 -13.38
C SER A 101 4.06 1.28 -12.08
N ILE A 102 3.19 2.02 -11.40
CA ILE A 102 2.51 1.55 -10.19
C ILE A 102 1.01 1.85 -10.27
N ALA A 103 0.24 1.12 -9.47
CA ALA A 103 -1.19 1.38 -9.28
C ALA A 103 -1.57 1.09 -7.84
N LEU A 104 -2.38 1.96 -7.26
CA LEU A 104 -2.96 1.81 -5.92
C LEU A 104 -4.47 1.74 -6.04
N SER A 105 -5.09 0.84 -5.30
CA SER A 105 -6.55 0.72 -5.29
C SER A 105 -7.06 0.14 -3.97
N ALA A 106 -8.37 0.30 -3.75
CA ALA A 106 -9.07 -0.42 -2.71
C ALA A 106 -9.38 -1.83 -3.20
N TYR A 107 -9.07 -2.83 -2.38
CA TYR A 107 -9.42 -4.22 -2.64
C TYR A 107 -10.67 -4.57 -1.81
N ASP A 108 -11.70 -5.03 -2.47
CA ASP A 108 -12.97 -5.37 -1.83
C ASP A 108 -13.55 -6.61 -2.50
N VAL A 109 -13.13 -7.80 -2.05
CA VAL A 109 -13.56 -9.08 -2.62
C VAL A 109 -13.96 -10.04 -1.51
N GLY A 110 -15.21 -10.47 -1.53
CA GLY A 110 -15.76 -11.37 -0.52
C GLY A 110 -15.79 -10.70 0.86
N VAL A 111 -15.00 -11.24 1.79
CA VAL A 111 -14.87 -10.72 3.16
C VAL A 111 -13.49 -10.08 3.37
N VAL A 112 -12.78 -9.76 2.30
CA VAL A 112 -11.45 -9.17 2.36
C VAL A 112 -11.50 -7.73 1.85
N GLU A 113 -11.26 -6.78 2.74
CA GLU A 113 -11.14 -5.36 2.48
C GLU A 113 -9.70 -4.95 2.76
N ALA A 114 -9.01 -4.41 1.77
CA ALA A 114 -7.57 -4.19 1.88
C ALA A 114 -7.05 -3.09 0.96
N LEU A 115 -5.81 -2.68 1.21
CA LEU A 115 -5.02 -1.90 0.27
C LEU A 115 -4.41 -2.84 -0.77
N LYS A 116 -4.54 -2.48 -2.04
CA LYS A 116 -3.89 -3.16 -3.15
C LYS A 116 -2.82 -2.26 -3.75
N VAL A 117 -1.57 -2.73 -3.74
CA VAL A 117 -0.42 -2.06 -4.35
C VAL A 117 0.10 -2.94 -5.47
N GLU A 118 0.05 -2.43 -6.69
CA GLU A 118 0.57 -3.14 -7.88
C GLU A 118 1.74 -2.39 -8.47
N VAL A 119 2.71 -3.15 -8.98
CA VAL A 119 3.86 -2.64 -9.72
C VAL A 119 3.97 -3.35 -11.05
N THR A 120 4.42 -2.65 -12.08
CA THR A 120 4.67 -3.21 -13.40
C THR A 120 6.14 -3.00 -13.75
N GLY A 121 6.85 -4.10 -13.94
CA GLY A 121 8.25 -4.09 -14.30
C GLY A 121 8.48 -3.92 -15.80
N ILE A 122 9.63 -4.37 -16.26
CA ILE A 122 10.07 -4.24 -17.66
C ILE A 122 10.27 -5.64 -18.23
N THR A 123 9.89 -5.82 -19.51
CA THR A 123 10.09 -7.09 -20.23
C THR A 123 11.55 -7.53 -20.16
N SER A 124 11.74 -8.81 -19.83
CA SER A 124 13.07 -9.45 -19.74
C SER A 124 13.98 -8.89 -18.65
N GLU A 125 13.41 -8.15 -17.68
CA GLU A 125 14.15 -7.65 -16.52
C GLU A 125 13.55 -8.20 -15.23
N ILE A 126 14.43 -8.51 -14.28
CA ILE A 126 14.04 -8.89 -12.93
C ILE A 126 14.17 -7.67 -12.03
N TRP A 127 13.10 -7.33 -11.32
CA TRP A 127 13.06 -6.23 -10.38
C TRP A 127 12.63 -6.71 -9.00
N ARG A 128 13.23 -6.14 -7.97
CA ARG A 128 12.78 -6.29 -6.58
C ARG A 128 12.13 -5.00 -6.13
N TRP A 129 10.97 -5.14 -5.46
CA TRP A 129 10.14 -4.02 -5.07
C TRP A 129 9.85 -4.05 -3.58
N VAL A 130 9.93 -2.89 -2.94
CA VAL A 130 9.53 -2.69 -1.55
C VAL A 130 8.65 -1.44 -1.49
N ALA A 131 7.51 -1.55 -0.82
CA ALA A 131 6.64 -0.43 -0.47
C ALA A 131 6.62 -0.28 1.04
N SER A 132 6.96 0.91 1.53
CA SER A 132 6.78 1.29 2.93
C SER A 132 5.49 2.10 3.03
N VAL A 133 4.56 1.64 3.86
CA VAL A 133 3.25 2.25 4.06
C VAL A 133 3.17 2.81 5.48
N ASP A 134 3.12 4.13 5.61
CA ASP A 134 2.82 4.80 6.87
C ASP A 134 1.34 5.11 6.93
N ALA A 135 0.66 4.60 7.95
CA ALA A 135 -0.77 4.73 8.11
C ALA A 135 -1.13 5.49 9.39
N VAL A 136 -2.09 6.40 9.28
CA VAL A 136 -2.82 6.96 10.41
C VAL A 136 -4.18 6.28 10.42
N GLU A 137 -4.54 5.63 11.52
CA GLU A 137 -5.77 4.86 11.65
C GLU A 137 -6.73 5.53 12.63
N ILE A 138 -8.00 5.62 12.23
CA ILE A 138 -9.11 6.04 13.09
C ILE A 138 -10.21 4.99 13.00
N ALA A 139 -10.71 4.54 14.14
CA ALA A 139 -11.85 3.64 14.23
C ALA A 139 -13.04 4.34 14.90
N TYR A 140 -14.23 4.14 14.36
CA TYR A 140 -15.47 4.68 14.94
C TYR A 140 -16.54 3.61 15.20
N GLY A 141 -16.28 2.34 14.84
CA GLY A 141 -17.23 1.24 15.03
C GLY A 141 -18.36 1.18 14.00
N LEU A 142 -18.15 1.76 12.84
CA LEU A 142 -19.13 1.77 11.75
C LEU A 142 -19.02 0.56 10.84
#